data_02521acac075362fca27c2e79bec1b9c
#
_entry.id   02521acac075362fca27c2e79bec1b9c
#
_cell.length_a   1.000
_cell.length_b   1.000
_cell.length_c   1.000
_cell.angle_alpha   90.00
_cell.angle_beta   90.00
_cell.angle_gamma   90.00
#
_symmetry.space_group_name_H-M   'P 1'
#
loop_
_entity.id
_entity.type
_entity.pdbx_description
1 polymer ?
#
loop_
_entity_poly.entity_id
_entity_poly.type
_entity_poly.pdbx_seq_one_letter_code
_entity_poly.pdbx_strand_id
1 'polypeptide(L)'
;MTALGSPSLEPDPAHPGLRFRRPEERDHARVVGVIPEWWALPGTANLGLLLPRLFLQHFADSSTVVEDGDGDLAAFLIGFRSASQPGVAYIHFVGVRPDLRATGLARTLYERFFAAMRASGCHRVGAITGPGNAASQRFHRAMGFESSGDTEIEGVLAWRDYDGPGEHRVVFTRPL
;
A
#
# COMPACT_ATOMS: atom_id res chain seq x y z
N MET A 1 -6.96 -21.88 10.53
CA MET A 1 -5.67 -21.92 9.80
C MET A 1 -5.59 -20.68 8.94
N THR A 2 -4.72 -19.73 9.28
CA THR A 2 -4.45 -18.58 8.40
C THR A 2 -3.75 -19.11 7.15
N ALA A 3 -4.27 -18.83 5.97
CA ALA A 3 -3.62 -19.22 4.73
C ALA A 3 -2.22 -18.59 4.67
N LEU A 4 -1.22 -19.37 4.27
CA LEU A 4 0.14 -18.86 4.06
C LEU A 4 0.08 -17.66 3.09
N GLY A 5 0.58 -16.51 3.53
CA GLY A 5 0.61 -15.29 2.72
C GLY A 5 -0.50 -14.27 2.97
N SER A 6 -1.38 -14.54 3.92
CA SER A 6 -2.41 -13.57 4.29
C SER A 6 -2.00 -12.76 5.53
N PRO A 7 -2.19 -11.42 5.53
CA PRO A 7 -2.03 -10.60 6.72
C PRO A 7 -2.95 -11.03 7.85
N SER A 8 -2.52 -10.81 9.10
CA SER A 8 -3.39 -11.04 10.25
C SER A 8 -4.62 -10.13 10.20
N LEU A 9 -5.77 -10.70 10.47
CA LEU A 9 -7.06 -10.00 10.54
C LEU A 9 -7.55 -9.84 11.99
N GLU A 10 -6.73 -10.27 12.96
CA GLU A 10 -7.04 -10.12 14.38
C GLU A 10 -7.21 -8.64 14.76
N PRO A 11 -8.10 -8.33 15.71
CA PRO A 11 -8.21 -6.99 16.26
C PRO A 11 -6.84 -6.46 16.71
N ASP A 12 -6.63 -5.16 16.54
CA ASP A 12 -5.38 -4.51 16.94
C ASP A 12 -5.62 -3.72 18.23
N PRO A 13 -4.91 -4.03 19.33
CA PRO A 13 -5.05 -3.30 20.59
C PRO A 13 -4.69 -1.81 20.49
N ALA A 14 -3.82 -1.43 19.55
CA ALA A 14 -3.47 -0.03 19.29
C ALA A 14 -4.57 0.74 18.51
N HIS A 15 -5.50 -0.01 17.91
CA HIS A 15 -6.59 0.57 17.11
C HIS A 15 -7.94 -0.05 17.53
N PRO A 16 -8.38 0.16 18.78
CA PRO A 16 -9.64 -0.41 19.25
C PRO A 16 -10.82 0.13 18.44
N GLY A 17 -11.76 -0.75 18.12
CA GLY A 17 -12.93 -0.42 17.30
C GLY A 17 -12.71 -0.49 15.78
N LEU A 18 -11.48 -0.72 15.32
CA LEU A 18 -11.22 -0.97 13.90
C LEU A 18 -11.24 -2.48 13.60
N ARG A 19 -11.92 -2.84 12.51
CA ARG A 19 -12.03 -4.20 12.00
C ARG A 19 -11.16 -4.39 10.77
N PHE A 20 -10.20 -5.30 10.86
CA PHE A 20 -9.33 -5.70 9.75
C PHE A 20 -9.96 -6.89 9.03
N ARG A 21 -10.08 -6.83 7.71
CA ARG A 21 -10.60 -7.93 6.91
C ARG A 21 -9.94 -8.00 5.52
N ARG A 22 -10.11 -9.11 4.85
CA ARG A 22 -9.77 -9.21 3.42
C ARG A 22 -10.71 -8.33 2.60
N PRO A 23 -10.21 -7.67 1.56
CA PRO A 23 -11.07 -7.01 0.60
C PRO A 23 -11.90 -8.05 -0.19
N GLU A 24 -13.06 -7.62 -0.61
CA GLU A 24 -13.90 -8.31 -1.57
C GLU A 24 -13.97 -7.49 -2.86
N GLU A 25 -14.34 -8.11 -3.96
CA GLU A 25 -14.46 -7.40 -5.25
C GLU A 25 -15.37 -6.17 -5.15
N ARG A 26 -16.45 -6.25 -4.36
CA ARG A 26 -17.37 -5.13 -4.13
C ARG A 26 -16.74 -3.93 -3.42
N ASP A 27 -15.63 -4.10 -2.72
CA ASP A 27 -14.91 -2.99 -2.08
C ASP A 27 -14.24 -2.06 -3.10
N HIS A 28 -14.07 -2.50 -4.35
CA HIS A 28 -13.44 -1.68 -5.38
C HIS A 28 -14.07 -0.30 -5.50
N ALA A 29 -15.39 -0.22 -5.59
CA ALA A 29 -16.10 1.06 -5.72
C ALA A 29 -15.88 1.96 -4.47
N ARG A 30 -15.86 1.36 -3.26
CA ARG A 30 -15.61 2.08 -2.01
C ARG A 30 -14.19 2.63 -1.96
N VAL A 31 -13.20 1.80 -2.29
CA VAL A 31 -11.78 2.18 -2.26
C VAL A 31 -11.48 3.26 -3.30
N VAL A 32 -11.95 3.09 -4.53
CA VAL A 32 -11.77 4.11 -5.58
C VAL A 32 -12.53 5.39 -5.26
N GLY A 33 -13.72 5.28 -4.66
CA GLY A 33 -14.57 6.42 -4.30
C GLY A 33 -13.95 7.38 -3.27
N VAL A 34 -13.12 6.89 -2.35
CA VAL A 34 -12.46 7.74 -1.34
C VAL A 34 -11.16 8.40 -1.84
N ILE A 35 -10.61 7.96 -2.97
CA ILE A 35 -9.33 8.47 -3.47
C ILE A 35 -9.33 9.99 -3.69
N PRO A 36 -10.33 10.61 -4.34
CA PRO A 36 -10.33 12.05 -4.53
C PRO A 36 -10.32 12.86 -3.23
N GLU A 37 -10.97 12.36 -2.21
CA GLU A 37 -11.02 13.00 -0.89
C GLU A 37 -9.73 12.75 -0.10
N TRP A 38 -9.25 11.51 -0.05
CA TRP A 38 -8.08 11.16 0.77
C TRP A 38 -6.77 11.66 0.18
N TRP A 39 -6.71 11.90 -1.13
CA TRP A 39 -5.56 12.49 -1.83
C TRP A 39 -5.94 13.81 -2.51
N ALA A 40 -6.55 14.73 -1.80
CA ALA A 40 -6.95 16.05 -2.31
C ALA A 40 -5.73 16.95 -2.64
N LEU A 41 -4.87 16.51 -3.56
CA LEU A 41 -3.66 17.20 -4.01
C LEU A 41 -3.69 17.37 -5.53
N PRO A 42 -3.04 18.44 -6.07
CA PRO A 42 -2.86 18.57 -7.52
C PRO A 42 -2.20 17.32 -8.12
N GLY A 43 -2.67 16.87 -9.29
CA GLY A 43 -2.12 15.72 -10.00
C GLY A 43 -2.62 14.34 -9.54
N THR A 44 -3.52 14.27 -8.54
CA THR A 44 -4.03 12.99 -8.01
C THR A 44 -5.36 12.55 -8.62
N ALA A 45 -5.94 13.32 -9.54
CA ALA A 45 -7.26 13.05 -10.14
C ALA A 45 -7.38 11.65 -10.78
N ASN A 46 -6.29 11.09 -11.27
CA ASN A 46 -6.24 9.80 -11.96
C ASN A 46 -5.73 8.64 -11.10
N LEU A 47 -5.47 8.85 -9.80
CA LEU A 47 -4.94 7.79 -8.93
C LEU A 47 -5.85 6.55 -8.88
N GLY A 48 -7.16 6.73 -8.99
CA GLY A 48 -8.09 5.61 -9.05
C GLY A 48 -7.87 4.66 -10.23
N LEU A 49 -7.30 5.15 -11.33
CA LEU A 49 -6.96 4.33 -12.49
C LEU A 49 -5.79 3.37 -12.22
N LEU A 50 -4.96 3.66 -11.22
CA LEU A 50 -3.88 2.78 -10.79
C LEU A 50 -4.38 1.57 -9.99
N LEU A 51 -5.67 1.53 -9.63
CA LEU A 51 -6.26 0.43 -8.89
C LEU A 51 -7.41 -0.23 -9.67
N PRO A 52 -7.11 -0.92 -10.80
CA PRO A 52 -8.10 -1.74 -11.48
C PRO A 52 -8.73 -2.79 -10.54
N ARG A 53 -9.99 -3.12 -10.78
CA ARG A 53 -10.76 -4.12 -10.00
C ARG A 53 -10.03 -5.46 -9.85
N LEU A 54 -9.20 -5.83 -10.83
CA LEU A 54 -8.42 -7.07 -10.81
C LEU A 54 -7.58 -7.26 -9.52
N PHE A 55 -7.13 -6.17 -8.88
CA PHE A 55 -6.38 -6.29 -7.62
C PHE A 55 -7.23 -6.87 -6.49
N LEU A 56 -8.50 -6.51 -6.43
CA LEU A 56 -9.40 -7.06 -5.42
C LEU A 56 -9.94 -8.44 -5.79
N GLN A 57 -9.94 -8.79 -7.09
CA GLN A 57 -10.32 -10.11 -7.57
C GLN A 57 -9.23 -11.16 -7.34
N HIS A 58 -7.95 -10.79 -7.56
CA HIS A 58 -6.85 -11.76 -7.64
C HIS A 58 -5.80 -11.63 -6.54
N PHE A 59 -5.78 -10.52 -5.79
CA PHE A 59 -4.80 -10.25 -4.72
C PHE A 59 -5.46 -9.95 -3.36
N ALA A 60 -6.73 -10.32 -3.19
CA ALA A 60 -7.48 -10.11 -1.94
C ALA A 60 -6.82 -10.80 -0.75
N ASP A 61 -6.27 -11.99 -0.94
CA ASP A 61 -5.67 -12.79 0.13
C ASP A 61 -4.45 -12.15 0.78
N SER A 62 -3.70 -11.35 0.03
CA SER A 62 -2.53 -10.60 0.51
C SER A 62 -2.83 -9.14 0.85
N SER A 63 -4.06 -8.70 0.66
CA SER A 63 -4.52 -7.33 0.87
C SER A 63 -5.37 -7.21 2.12
N THR A 64 -5.54 -5.98 2.62
CA THR A 64 -6.35 -5.71 3.82
C THR A 64 -7.21 -4.48 3.61
N VAL A 65 -8.45 -4.54 4.04
CA VAL A 65 -9.37 -3.41 4.24
C VAL A 65 -9.63 -3.27 5.74
N VAL A 66 -9.69 -2.03 6.21
CA VAL A 66 -10.00 -1.70 7.61
C VAL A 66 -11.26 -0.85 7.63
N GLU A 67 -12.19 -1.24 8.48
CA GLU A 67 -13.46 -0.56 8.70
C GLU A 67 -13.55 -0.08 10.15
N ASP A 68 -14.25 1.01 10.37
CA ASP A 68 -14.61 1.49 11.72
C ASP A 68 -15.88 0.82 12.24
N GLY A 69 -16.35 1.27 13.42
CA GLY A 69 -17.52 0.70 14.08
C GLY A 69 -18.83 0.86 13.31
N ASP A 70 -18.92 1.84 12.42
CA ASP A 70 -20.07 2.10 11.56
C ASP A 70 -19.98 1.32 10.23
N GLY A 71 -18.87 0.63 10.00
CA GLY A 71 -18.58 -0.11 8.77
C GLY A 71 -18.02 0.75 7.65
N ASP A 72 -17.65 2.00 7.95
CA ASP A 72 -17.04 2.89 6.97
C ASP A 72 -15.56 2.57 6.77
N LEU A 73 -15.05 2.84 5.56
CA LEU A 73 -13.68 2.58 5.21
C LEU A 73 -12.73 3.48 6.01
N ALA A 74 -11.87 2.88 6.82
CA ALA A 74 -10.88 3.56 7.65
C ALA A 74 -9.48 3.54 7.01
N ALA A 75 -9.11 2.41 6.39
CA ALA A 75 -7.83 2.27 5.69
C ALA A 75 -7.84 1.06 4.75
N PHE A 76 -6.86 0.98 3.87
CA PHE A 76 -6.62 -0.21 3.07
C PHE A 76 -5.14 -0.33 2.68
N LEU A 77 -4.70 -1.57 2.46
CA LEU A 77 -3.43 -1.90 1.81
C LEU A 77 -3.69 -2.96 0.75
N ILE A 78 -3.31 -2.65 -0.47
CA ILE A 78 -3.34 -3.57 -1.61
C ILE A 78 -1.90 -3.97 -1.92
N GLY A 79 -1.61 -5.25 -1.82
CA GLY A 79 -0.27 -5.78 -2.06
C GLY A 79 -0.31 -7.24 -2.45
N PHE A 80 0.81 -7.76 -2.96
CA PHE A 80 0.87 -9.13 -3.46
C PHE A 80 2.30 -9.69 -3.40
N ARG A 81 2.38 -11.01 -3.51
CA ARG A 81 3.62 -11.72 -3.82
C ARG A 81 3.80 -11.75 -5.33
N SER A 82 4.98 -11.37 -5.81
CA SER A 82 5.28 -11.43 -7.25
C SER A 82 5.16 -12.85 -7.78
N ALA A 83 4.46 -13.03 -8.89
CA ALA A 83 4.36 -14.30 -9.58
C ALA A 83 5.61 -14.60 -10.41
N SER A 84 6.34 -13.57 -10.85
CA SER A 84 7.50 -13.69 -11.75
C SER A 84 8.84 -13.50 -11.05
N GLN A 85 8.86 -12.95 -9.83
CA GLN A 85 10.08 -12.74 -9.05
C GLN A 85 9.98 -13.52 -7.73
N PRO A 86 10.53 -14.73 -7.65
CA PRO A 86 10.47 -15.54 -6.43
C PRO A 86 11.03 -14.80 -5.21
N GLY A 87 10.34 -14.88 -4.07
CA GLY A 87 10.77 -14.25 -2.84
C GLY A 87 10.57 -12.73 -2.77
N VAL A 88 9.90 -12.12 -3.74
CA VAL A 88 9.60 -10.68 -3.77
C VAL A 88 8.12 -10.44 -3.52
N ALA A 89 7.82 -9.52 -2.60
CA ALA A 89 6.49 -8.95 -2.39
C ALA A 89 6.42 -7.51 -2.91
N TYR A 90 5.23 -7.00 -3.14
CA TYR A 90 5.00 -5.65 -3.63
C TYR A 90 3.80 -5.02 -2.95
N ILE A 91 3.96 -3.79 -2.45
CA ILE A 91 2.85 -2.96 -1.96
C ILE A 91 2.48 -1.99 -3.10
N HIS A 92 1.26 -2.17 -3.60
CA HIS A 92 0.78 -1.42 -4.76
C HIS A 92 0.07 -0.12 -4.38
N PHE A 93 -0.85 -0.20 -3.40
CA PHE A 93 -1.63 0.97 -3.00
C PHE A 93 -1.97 0.92 -1.51
N VAL A 94 -1.81 2.04 -0.81
CA VAL A 94 -2.16 2.15 0.62
C VAL A 94 -2.85 3.46 0.88
N GLY A 95 -3.97 3.42 1.57
CA GLY A 95 -4.71 4.60 1.99
C GLY A 95 -5.11 4.54 3.45
N VAL A 96 -5.08 5.70 4.11
CA VAL A 96 -5.60 5.90 5.46
C VAL A 96 -6.46 7.15 5.45
N ARG A 97 -7.67 7.02 5.98
CA ARG A 97 -8.63 8.12 6.11
C ARG A 97 -7.96 9.30 6.83
N PRO A 98 -8.16 10.55 6.37
CA PRO A 98 -7.42 11.72 6.85
C PRO A 98 -7.42 11.90 8.38
N ASP A 99 -8.55 11.68 9.04
CA ASP A 99 -8.72 11.77 10.50
C ASP A 99 -7.96 10.70 11.30
N LEU A 100 -7.61 9.58 10.65
CA LEU A 100 -6.86 8.46 11.25
C LEU A 100 -5.35 8.49 10.89
N ARG A 101 -4.89 9.53 10.19
CA ARG A 101 -3.46 9.69 9.91
C ARG A 101 -2.69 10.02 11.18
N ALA A 102 -1.40 9.65 11.19
CA ALA A 102 -0.50 9.79 12.34
C ALA A 102 -0.88 8.98 13.60
N THR A 103 -1.91 8.12 13.54
CA THR A 103 -2.27 7.19 14.63
C THR A 103 -1.44 5.91 14.65
N GLY A 104 -0.59 5.67 13.64
CA GLY A 104 0.15 4.42 13.47
C GLY A 104 -0.54 3.38 12.58
N LEU A 105 -1.79 3.61 12.13
CA LEU A 105 -2.57 2.64 11.38
C LEU A 105 -1.87 2.17 10.08
N ALA A 106 -1.24 3.09 9.33
CA ALA A 106 -0.45 2.71 8.16
C ALA A 106 0.71 1.77 8.52
N ARG A 107 1.41 2.03 9.63
CA ARG A 107 2.49 1.17 10.14
C ARG A 107 1.96 -0.22 10.45
N THR A 108 0.85 -0.33 11.17
CA THR A 108 0.18 -1.61 11.48
C THR A 108 -0.12 -2.41 10.21
N LEU A 109 -0.66 -1.76 9.17
CA LEU A 109 -0.94 -2.43 7.89
C LEU A 109 0.34 -2.97 7.23
N TYR A 110 1.40 -2.16 7.19
CA TYR A 110 2.69 -2.57 6.62
C TYR A 110 3.32 -3.73 7.40
N GLU A 111 3.33 -3.68 8.72
CA GLU A 111 3.92 -4.72 9.58
C GLU A 111 3.17 -6.05 9.44
N ARG A 112 1.84 -6.02 9.37
CA ARG A 112 1.01 -7.21 9.08
C ARG A 112 1.29 -7.79 7.69
N PHE A 113 1.41 -6.93 6.69
CA PHE A 113 1.79 -7.36 5.35
C PHE A 113 3.19 -7.98 5.33
N PHE A 114 4.17 -7.34 5.96
CA PHE A 114 5.53 -7.89 6.04
C PHE A 114 5.57 -9.26 6.72
N ALA A 115 4.86 -9.42 7.83
CA ALA A 115 4.79 -10.70 8.54
C ALA A 115 4.20 -11.80 7.65
N ALA A 116 3.12 -11.51 6.94
CA ALA A 116 2.48 -12.42 6.01
C ALA A 116 3.40 -12.82 4.84
N MET A 117 4.10 -11.83 4.28
CA MET A 117 5.01 -12.08 3.15
C MET A 117 6.24 -12.87 3.56
N ARG A 118 6.81 -12.62 4.76
CA ARG A 118 7.87 -13.48 5.31
C ARG A 118 7.40 -14.93 5.48
N ALA A 119 6.21 -15.11 6.07
CA ALA A 119 5.63 -16.45 6.25
C ALA A 119 5.39 -17.18 4.92
N SER A 120 5.29 -16.43 3.81
CA SER A 120 5.15 -16.96 2.44
C SER A 120 6.48 -17.17 1.73
N GLY A 121 7.61 -16.99 2.44
CA GLY A 121 8.95 -17.14 1.88
C GLY A 121 9.46 -15.94 1.08
N CYS A 122 8.83 -14.77 1.22
CA CYS A 122 9.39 -13.54 0.66
C CYS A 122 10.52 -13.02 1.58
N HIS A 123 11.57 -12.52 0.95
CA HIS A 123 12.74 -11.92 1.62
C HIS A 123 12.93 -10.45 1.29
N ARG A 124 12.11 -9.90 0.38
CA ARG A 124 12.16 -8.50 -0.04
C ARG A 124 10.77 -7.99 -0.38
N VAL A 125 10.52 -6.72 -0.10
CA VAL A 125 9.31 -6.00 -0.52
C VAL A 125 9.68 -4.75 -1.30
N GLY A 126 8.92 -4.46 -2.36
CA GLY A 126 9.01 -3.26 -3.17
C GLY A 126 7.77 -2.38 -3.07
N ALA A 127 7.95 -1.11 -3.37
CA ALA A 127 6.89 -0.12 -3.55
C ALA A 127 7.39 1.03 -4.43
N ILE A 128 6.51 1.85 -4.97
CA ILE A 128 6.86 3.05 -5.72
C ILE A 128 6.04 4.27 -5.28
N THR A 129 6.54 5.45 -5.57
CA THR A 129 5.76 6.70 -5.44
C THR A 129 6.24 7.74 -6.46
N GLY A 130 5.42 8.77 -6.71
CA GLY A 130 5.87 9.92 -7.51
C GLY A 130 6.93 10.75 -6.77
N PRO A 131 7.86 11.41 -7.51
CA PRO A 131 8.91 12.26 -6.91
C PRO A 131 8.36 13.36 -6.00
N GLY A 132 7.25 14.00 -6.37
CA GLY A 132 6.59 15.04 -5.58
C GLY A 132 5.90 14.57 -4.29
N ASN A 133 5.77 13.25 -4.06
CA ASN A 133 5.08 12.73 -2.88
C ASN A 133 6.04 12.60 -1.67
N ALA A 134 6.47 13.74 -1.12
CA ALA A 134 7.39 13.80 0.01
C ALA A 134 6.84 13.09 1.28
N ALA A 135 5.52 13.05 1.48
CA ALA A 135 4.92 12.37 2.62
C ALA A 135 5.12 10.84 2.51
N SER A 136 4.85 10.25 1.35
CA SER A 136 5.10 8.85 1.07
C SER A 136 6.58 8.48 1.23
N GLN A 137 7.47 9.31 0.71
CA GLN A 137 8.92 9.07 0.83
C GLN A 137 9.39 9.06 2.28
N ARG A 138 8.94 10.03 3.11
CA ARG A 138 9.28 10.04 4.54
C ARG A 138 8.74 8.80 5.25
N PHE A 139 7.52 8.40 4.94
CA PHE A 139 6.90 7.21 5.51
C PHE A 139 7.67 5.94 5.15
N HIS A 140 8.00 5.74 3.87
CA HIS A 140 8.75 4.55 3.45
C HIS A 140 10.14 4.48 4.09
N ARG A 141 10.87 5.61 4.17
CA ARG A 141 12.15 5.66 4.91
C ARG A 141 11.98 5.28 6.38
N ALA A 142 10.95 5.80 7.06
CA ALA A 142 10.65 5.46 8.45
C ALA A 142 10.23 3.99 8.64
N MET A 143 9.74 3.34 7.58
CA MET A 143 9.45 1.91 7.53
C MET A 143 10.66 1.06 7.12
N GLY A 144 11.85 1.65 6.96
CA GLY A 144 13.08 0.95 6.64
C GLY A 144 13.26 0.60 5.17
N PHE A 145 12.58 1.29 4.27
CA PHE A 145 12.84 1.18 2.84
C PHE A 145 14.02 2.05 2.41
N GLU A 146 14.79 1.53 1.48
CA GLU A 146 15.79 2.25 0.71
C GLU A 146 15.18 2.69 -0.63
N SER A 147 15.52 3.90 -1.07
CA SER A 147 15.08 4.43 -2.36
C SER A 147 16.15 4.31 -3.42
N SER A 148 15.77 4.13 -4.68
CA SER A 148 16.65 4.11 -5.84
C SER A 148 16.06 4.90 -7.00
N GLY A 149 16.93 5.27 -7.94
CA GLY A 149 16.61 5.99 -9.17
C GLY A 149 17.86 6.12 -10.05
N ASP A 150 17.70 6.66 -11.24
CA ASP A 150 18.75 6.89 -12.21
C ASP A 150 19.07 8.38 -12.44
N THR A 151 18.19 9.26 -11.95
CA THR A 151 18.32 10.71 -12.14
C THR A 151 17.67 11.48 -10.99
N GLU A 152 18.07 12.73 -10.80
CA GLU A 152 17.43 13.63 -9.85
C GLU A 152 16.21 14.30 -10.49
N ILE A 153 15.05 14.18 -9.86
CA ILE A 153 13.78 14.79 -10.28
C ILE A 153 13.11 15.37 -9.03
N GLU A 154 12.79 16.67 -9.08
CA GLU A 154 12.17 17.36 -7.91
C GLU A 154 12.98 17.24 -6.61
N GLY A 155 14.32 17.20 -6.72
CA GLY A 155 15.22 17.10 -5.57
C GLY A 155 15.33 15.70 -4.95
N VAL A 156 14.83 14.67 -5.62
CA VAL A 156 14.93 13.28 -5.17
C VAL A 156 15.42 12.37 -6.28
N LEU A 157 16.13 11.30 -5.91
CA LEU A 157 16.56 10.27 -6.84
C LEU A 157 15.35 9.44 -7.29
N ALA A 158 15.08 9.43 -8.59
CA ALA A 158 13.94 8.75 -9.21
C ALA A 158 14.33 8.11 -10.54
N TRP A 159 13.56 7.13 -10.99
CA TRP A 159 13.67 6.55 -12.32
C TRP A 159 12.82 7.36 -13.30
N ARG A 160 13.48 7.87 -14.35
CA ARG A 160 12.81 8.63 -15.41
C ARG A 160 11.90 7.71 -16.22
N ASP A 161 10.68 8.19 -16.49
CA ASP A 161 9.69 7.51 -17.35
C ASP A 161 9.42 6.04 -16.96
N TYR A 162 9.49 5.74 -15.67
CA TYR A 162 9.36 4.38 -15.13
C TYR A 162 8.05 3.69 -15.52
N ASP A 163 6.93 4.40 -15.43
CA ASP A 163 5.59 3.90 -15.79
C ASP A 163 5.10 4.43 -17.15
N GLY A 164 5.99 5.05 -17.91
CA GLY A 164 5.69 5.66 -19.21
C GLY A 164 6.16 7.10 -19.31
N PRO A 165 6.05 7.74 -20.49
CA PRO A 165 6.55 9.09 -20.70
C PRO A 165 5.99 10.11 -19.70
N GLY A 166 6.87 10.77 -18.94
CA GLY A 166 6.52 11.72 -17.88
C GLY A 166 6.15 11.10 -16.54
N GLU A 167 5.98 9.78 -16.47
CA GLU A 167 5.59 9.05 -15.28
C GLU A 167 6.81 8.55 -14.49
N HIS A 168 7.50 9.47 -13.84
CA HIS A 168 8.69 9.18 -13.05
C HIS A 168 8.34 8.55 -11.70
N ARG A 169 9.20 7.65 -11.18
CA ARG A 169 8.97 6.99 -9.88
C ARG A 169 10.23 6.92 -9.04
N VAL A 170 10.05 7.18 -7.75
CA VAL A 170 10.98 6.75 -6.71
C VAL A 170 10.68 5.29 -6.41
N VAL A 171 11.64 4.42 -6.62
CA VAL A 171 11.49 2.99 -6.35
C VAL A 171 12.04 2.67 -4.96
N PHE A 172 11.25 1.99 -4.16
CA PHE A 172 11.59 1.59 -2.80
C PHE A 172 11.79 0.09 -2.71
N THR A 173 12.79 -0.33 -1.97
CA THR A 173 13.01 -1.72 -1.60
C THR A 173 13.35 -1.84 -0.12
N ARG A 174 12.89 -2.94 0.50
CA ARG A 174 13.19 -3.28 1.89
C ARG A 174 13.40 -4.79 2.03
N PRO A 175 14.45 -5.24 2.74
CA PRO A 175 14.54 -6.64 3.21
C PRO A 175 13.38 -6.98 4.16
N LEU A 176 12.91 -8.22 4.11
CA LEU A 176 11.86 -8.73 4.99
C LEU A 176 12.44 -9.63 6.08
#